data_8b95111713e377c43957ee1a394c8bfc
#
_entry.id   8b95111713e377c43957ee1a394c8bfc
#
_cell.length_a   1.000
_cell.length_b   1.000
_cell.length_c   1.000
_cell.angle_alpha   90.00
_cell.angle_beta   90.00
_cell.angle_gamma   90.00
#
_symmetry.space_group_name_H-M   'P 1'
#
loop_
_entity.id
_entity.type
_entity.pdbx_description
1 polymer ?
#
loop_
_entity_poly.entity_id
_entity_poly.type
_entity_poly.pdbx_seq_one_letter_code
_entity_poly.pdbx_strand_id
1 'polypeptide(L)'
;MAVDRSIIGRKSPSFTVTVEAGKIKEFAAAVGEASELCWDEDRPGGIVAPPTFSHIFRSGKMELMLSDCGLDATKFLHGEHEMVYHRPLRPGDRISYHIEVADVQEKAGRRSGTMDIVTFETVLRDAVGEKVQTIRQTFVARR
;
A
#
# COMPACT_ATOMS: atom_id res chain seq x y z
N MET A 1 7.09 3.47 24.86
CA MET A 1 6.23 2.32 25.24
C MET A 1 6.16 1.34 24.07
N ALA A 2 6.04 0.06 24.39
CA ALA A 2 5.85 -0.97 23.38
C ALA A 2 4.52 -0.77 22.64
N VAL A 3 4.52 -1.08 21.35
CA VAL A 3 3.28 -1.15 20.58
C VAL A 3 2.46 -2.35 21.10
N ASP A 4 1.19 -2.13 21.35
CA ASP A 4 0.29 -3.17 21.83
C ASP A 4 0.03 -4.21 20.72
N ARG A 5 0.38 -5.45 20.98
CA ARG A 5 0.16 -6.56 20.04
C ARG A 5 -1.32 -6.87 19.82
N SER A 6 -2.21 -6.38 20.69
CA SER A 6 -3.66 -6.56 20.53
C SER A 6 -4.22 -5.89 19.25
N ILE A 7 -3.46 -4.99 18.64
CA ILE A 7 -3.86 -4.37 17.37
C ILE A 7 -3.74 -5.32 16.17
N ILE A 8 -3.03 -6.44 16.29
CA ILE A 8 -2.93 -7.44 15.21
C ILE A 8 -4.34 -7.88 14.79
N GLY A 9 -4.59 -7.84 13.49
CA GLY A 9 -5.90 -8.14 12.92
C GLY A 9 -6.86 -6.95 12.82
N ARG A 10 -6.49 -5.78 13.37
CA ARG A 10 -7.31 -4.57 13.20
C ARG A 10 -7.32 -4.16 11.75
N LYS A 11 -8.50 -3.76 11.26
CA LYS A 11 -8.74 -3.42 9.86
C LYS A 11 -9.24 -1.98 9.73
N SER A 12 -8.84 -1.31 8.66
CA SER A 12 -9.47 -0.06 8.24
C SER A 12 -10.87 -0.31 7.68
N PRO A 13 -11.67 0.73 7.45
CA PRO A 13 -12.84 0.61 6.58
C PRO A 13 -12.44 0.08 5.20
N SER A 14 -13.39 -0.52 4.49
CA SER A 14 -13.21 -0.92 3.10
C SER A 14 -13.33 0.30 2.19
N PHE A 15 -12.44 0.40 1.22
CA PHE A 15 -12.41 1.46 0.21
C PHE A 15 -12.61 0.85 -1.17
N THR A 16 -13.22 1.61 -2.07
CA THR A 16 -13.37 1.22 -3.47
C THR A 16 -12.94 2.38 -4.35
N VAL A 17 -12.13 2.09 -5.37
CA VAL A 17 -11.63 3.07 -6.35
C VAL A 17 -11.78 2.51 -7.75
N THR A 18 -11.94 3.40 -8.74
CA THR A 18 -11.88 3.05 -10.16
C THR A 18 -10.56 3.55 -10.73
N VAL A 19 -9.87 2.68 -11.44
CA VAL A 19 -8.62 3.03 -12.14
C VAL A 19 -8.96 3.82 -13.39
N GLU A 20 -8.40 5.01 -13.54
CA GLU A 20 -8.66 5.91 -14.65
C GLU A 20 -7.42 6.08 -15.52
N ALA A 21 -7.58 6.05 -16.84
CA ALA A 21 -6.48 6.21 -17.81
C ALA A 21 -5.71 7.51 -17.60
N GLY A 22 -6.44 8.62 -17.36
CA GLY A 22 -5.82 9.92 -17.11
C GLY A 22 -4.94 9.92 -15.86
N LYS A 23 -5.35 9.21 -14.79
CA LYS A 23 -4.56 9.07 -13.57
C LYS A 23 -3.31 8.24 -13.78
N ILE A 24 -3.38 7.18 -14.58
CA ILE A 24 -2.20 6.38 -14.94
C ILE A 24 -1.17 7.26 -15.65
N LYS A 25 -1.59 8.05 -16.63
CA LYS A 25 -0.70 8.94 -17.38
C LYS A 25 -0.11 10.04 -16.50
N GLU A 26 -0.92 10.64 -15.65
CA GLU A 26 -0.48 11.65 -14.68
C GLU A 26 0.58 11.11 -13.73
N PHE A 27 0.34 9.92 -13.20
CA PHE A 27 1.30 9.25 -12.32
C PHE A 27 2.57 8.84 -13.06
N ALA A 28 2.45 8.28 -14.26
CA ALA A 28 3.59 7.91 -15.10
C ALA A 28 4.49 9.12 -15.38
N ALA A 29 3.90 10.27 -15.71
CA ALA A 29 4.64 11.52 -15.89
C ALA A 29 5.37 11.94 -14.63
N ALA A 30 4.72 11.84 -13.48
CA ALA A 30 5.29 12.24 -12.18
C ALA A 30 6.51 11.40 -11.78
N VAL A 31 6.52 10.10 -12.11
CA VAL A 31 7.64 9.20 -11.79
C VAL A 31 8.63 9.02 -12.94
N GLY A 32 8.45 9.73 -14.05
CA GLY A 32 9.34 9.64 -15.22
C GLY A 32 9.20 8.36 -16.03
N GLU A 33 8.04 7.68 -15.96
CA GLU A 33 7.77 6.46 -16.73
C GLU A 33 7.34 6.81 -18.14
N ALA A 34 8.18 6.52 -19.13
CA ALA A 34 7.95 6.84 -20.52
C ALA A 34 7.54 5.63 -21.37
N SER A 35 7.37 4.45 -20.78
CA SER A 35 7.03 3.23 -21.50
C SER A 35 5.68 3.34 -22.21
N GLU A 36 5.62 2.85 -23.44
CA GLU A 36 4.37 2.72 -24.21
C GLU A 36 3.29 1.94 -23.45
N LEU A 37 3.69 1.06 -22.56
CA LEU A 37 2.77 0.30 -21.70
C LEU A 37 1.83 1.22 -20.90
N CYS A 38 2.30 2.40 -20.52
CA CYS A 38 1.54 3.36 -19.72
C CYS A 38 0.94 4.50 -20.54
N TRP A 39 1.30 4.64 -21.84
CA TRP A 39 0.96 5.81 -22.64
C TRP A 39 0.15 5.50 -23.89
N ASP A 40 0.39 4.35 -24.55
CA ASP A 40 -0.25 4.00 -25.81
C ASP A 40 -1.56 3.22 -25.56
N GLU A 41 -2.68 3.96 -25.58
CA GLU A 41 -4.01 3.38 -25.38
C GLU A 41 -4.45 2.47 -26.53
N ASP A 42 -3.81 2.56 -27.71
CA ASP A 42 -4.13 1.75 -28.90
C ASP A 42 -3.47 0.37 -28.88
N ARG A 43 -2.62 0.10 -27.87
CA ARG A 43 -2.00 -1.21 -27.71
C ARG A 43 -3.05 -2.30 -27.47
N PRO A 44 -2.80 -3.54 -27.94
CA PRO A 44 -3.64 -4.68 -27.56
C PRO A 44 -3.77 -4.81 -26.03
N GLY A 45 -5.00 -4.76 -25.52
CA GLY A 45 -5.29 -4.75 -24.09
C GLY A 45 -5.18 -3.38 -23.41
N GLY A 46 -4.82 -2.32 -24.16
CA GLY A 46 -4.72 -0.95 -23.67
C GLY A 46 -3.50 -0.71 -22.78
N ILE A 47 -3.51 0.41 -22.04
CA ILE A 47 -2.42 0.75 -21.12
C ILE A 47 -2.54 0.01 -19.80
N VAL A 48 -1.41 -0.08 -19.10
CA VAL A 48 -1.32 -0.60 -17.73
C VAL A 48 -0.74 0.46 -16.82
N ALA A 49 -1.08 0.36 -15.52
CA ALA A 49 -0.52 1.26 -14.51
C ALA A 49 0.96 0.94 -14.24
N PRO A 50 1.78 1.96 -13.96
CA PRO A 50 3.14 1.75 -13.47
C PRO A 50 3.16 0.94 -12.16
N PRO A 51 4.28 0.27 -11.83
CA PRO A 51 4.35 -0.65 -10.68
C PRO A 51 3.89 -0.05 -9.35
N THR A 52 4.18 1.21 -9.07
CA THR A 52 3.84 1.86 -7.80
C THR A 52 2.56 2.69 -7.84
N PHE A 53 1.79 2.61 -8.93
CA PHE A 53 0.56 3.39 -9.11
C PHE A 53 -0.43 3.23 -7.96
N SER A 54 -0.56 2.03 -7.41
CA SER A 54 -1.50 1.76 -6.32
C SER A 54 -1.22 2.52 -5.02
N HIS A 55 -0.06 3.15 -4.89
CA HIS A 55 0.22 4.04 -3.76
C HIS A 55 -0.77 5.20 -3.67
N ILE A 56 -1.27 5.70 -4.80
CA ILE A 56 -2.24 6.81 -4.79
C ILE A 56 -3.56 6.43 -4.12
N PHE A 57 -3.93 5.15 -4.11
CA PHE A 57 -5.16 4.68 -3.46
C PHE A 57 -5.12 4.83 -1.94
N ARG A 58 -3.92 4.78 -1.36
CA ARG A 58 -3.71 4.78 0.09
C ARG A 58 -3.22 6.11 0.64
N SER A 59 -3.13 7.13 -0.22
CA SER A 59 -2.73 8.48 0.20
C SER A 59 -3.63 8.99 1.33
N GLY A 60 -3.04 9.36 2.46
CA GLY A 60 -3.74 9.81 3.66
C GLY A 60 -4.42 8.71 4.49
N LYS A 61 -4.62 7.50 3.93
CA LYS A 61 -5.31 6.41 4.62
C LYS A 61 -4.41 5.64 5.57
N MET A 62 -3.12 5.58 5.29
CA MET A 62 -2.15 4.94 6.19
C MET A 62 -1.99 5.76 7.48
N GLU A 63 -1.97 7.08 7.39
CA GLU A 63 -1.91 7.96 8.56
C GLU A 63 -3.15 7.80 9.43
N LEU A 64 -4.33 7.69 8.82
CA LEU A 64 -5.57 7.39 9.55
C LEU A 64 -5.50 6.03 10.24
N MET A 65 -4.99 5.01 9.54
CA MET A 65 -4.84 3.66 10.10
C MET A 65 -3.87 3.64 11.28
N LEU A 66 -2.75 4.34 11.18
CA LEU A 66 -1.81 4.49 12.31
C LEU A 66 -2.49 5.15 13.50
N SER A 67 -3.23 6.24 13.27
CA SER A 67 -3.98 6.93 14.31
C SER A 67 -5.03 6.03 14.97
N ASP A 68 -5.78 5.27 14.17
CA ASP A 68 -6.80 4.33 14.68
C ASP A 68 -6.19 3.21 15.53
N CYS A 69 -4.94 2.86 15.26
CA CYS A 69 -4.17 1.90 16.06
C CYS A 69 -3.54 2.53 17.31
N GLY A 70 -3.73 3.82 17.54
CA GLY A 70 -3.09 4.54 18.63
C GLY A 70 -1.59 4.78 18.42
N LEU A 71 -1.13 4.74 17.17
CA LEU A 71 0.27 4.91 16.80
C LEU A 71 0.54 6.33 16.33
N ASP A 72 1.63 6.92 16.82
CA ASP A 72 2.08 8.24 16.40
C ASP A 72 2.91 8.12 15.12
N ALA A 73 2.32 8.50 13.99
CA ALA A 73 2.96 8.43 12.67
C ALA A 73 4.33 9.14 12.60
N THR A 74 4.54 10.17 13.42
CA THR A 74 5.81 10.92 13.43
C THR A 74 6.99 10.13 14.00
N LYS A 75 6.71 9.05 14.73
CA LYS A 75 7.73 8.18 15.35
C LYS A 75 8.10 6.98 14.49
N PHE A 76 7.37 6.73 13.42
CA PHE A 76 7.59 5.58 12.56
C PHE A 76 8.34 5.95 11.29
N LEU A 77 9.29 5.12 10.92
CA LEU A 77 9.98 5.16 9.65
C LEU A 77 9.51 3.99 8.79
N HIS A 78 9.35 4.21 7.50
CA HIS A 78 9.03 3.17 6.55
C HIS A 78 10.28 2.31 6.32
N GLY A 79 10.28 1.09 6.83
CA GLY A 79 11.45 0.19 6.80
C GLY A 79 11.49 -0.71 5.58
N GLU A 80 10.35 -1.32 5.24
CA GLU A 80 10.24 -2.27 4.12
C GLU A 80 8.94 -2.08 3.37
N HIS A 81 8.98 -2.39 2.08
CA HIS A 81 7.83 -2.35 1.20
C HIS A 81 7.89 -3.51 0.22
N GLU A 82 6.90 -4.40 0.25
CA GLU A 82 6.77 -5.53 -0.65
C GLU A 82 5.48 -5.41 -1.44
N MET A 83 5.57 -5.60 -2.74
CA MET A 83 4.41 -5.64 -3.63
C MET A 83 4.44 -6.93 -4.43
N VAL A 84 3.36 -7.71 -4.32
CA VAL A 84 3.17 -8.92 -5.13
C VAL A 84 2.10 -8.60 -6.17
N TYR A 85 2.47 -8.70 -7.44
CA TYR A 85 1.60 -8.41 -8.58
C TYR A 85 0.97 -9.70 -9.09
N HIS A 86 -0.34 -9.81 -9.00
CA HIS A 86 -1.08 -10.96 -9.53
C HIS A 86 -1.50 -10.70 -10.98
N ARG A 87 -1.77 -9.45 -11.32
CA ARG A 87 -1.96 -8.93 -12.68
C ARG A 87 -1.75 -7.41 -12.72
N PRO A 88 -1.55 -6.82 -13.91
CA PRO A 88 -1.50 -5.36 -14.03
C PRO A 88 -2.84 -4.70 -13.68
N LEU A 89 -2.77 -3.48 -13.15
CA LEU A 89 -3.92 -2.59 -13.04
C LEU A 89 -4.15 -1.92 -14.41
N ARG A 90 -5.41 -1.87 -14.83
CA ARG A 90 -5.83 -1.31 -16.13
C ARG A 90 -6.93 -0.29 -15.93
N PRO A 91 -7.08 0.66 -16.86
CA PRO A 91 -8.24 1.57 -16.85
C PRO A 91 -9.55 0.79 -16.81
N GLY A 92 -10.49 1.25 -15.99
CA GLY A 92 -11.77 0.61 -15.79
C GLY A 92 -11.82 -0.42 -14.67
N ASP A 93 -10.68 -0.83 -14.13
CA ASP A 93 -10.64 -1.71 -12.96
C ASP A 93 -11.30 -1.03 -11.78
N ARG A 94 -12.23 -1.74 -11.15
CA ARG A 94 -12.85 -1.33 -9.90
C ARG A 94 -12.24 -2.12 -8.76
N ILE A 95 -11.46 -1.44 -7.92
CA ILE A 95 -10.62 -2.06 -6.89
C ILE A 95 -11.20 -1.80 -5.52
N SER A 96 -11.37 -2.87 -4.75
CA SER A 96 -11.75 -2.81 -3.33
C SER A 96 -10.59 -3.28 -2.47
N TYR A 97 -10.40 -2.62 -1.32
CA TYR A 97 -9.33 -2.96 -0.39
C TYR A 97 -9.62 -2.42 1.02
N HIS A 98 -8.96 -3.00 1.99
CA HIS A 98 -8.77 -2.43 3.32
C HIS A 98 -7.33 -2.63 3.75
N ILE A 99 -6.90 -1.89 4.76
CA ILE A 99 -5.57 -2.01 5.36
C ILE A 99 -5.72 -2.81 6.66
N GLU A 100 -4.88 -3.80 6.88
CA GLU A 100 -4.92 -4.65 8.07
C GLU A 100 -3.56 -4.66 8.75
N VAL A 101 -3.56 -4.66 10.09
CA VAL A 101 -2.35 -4.91 10.86
C VAL A 101 -2.06 -6.41 10.80
N ALA A 102 -1.02 -6.79 10.07
CA ALA A 102 -0.64 -8.19 9.86
C ALA A 102 0.23 -8.72 11.00
N ASP A 103 1.13 -7.89 11.55
CA ASP A 103 2.06 -8.31 12.59
C ASP A 103 2.58 -7.12 13.41
N VAL A 104 2.96 -7.41 14.64
CA VAL A 104 3.65 -6.49 15.54
C VAL A 104 4.80 -7.26 16.20
N GLN A 105 6.01 -6.79 16.02
CA GLN A 105 7.22 -7.38 16.59
C GLN A 105 8.01 -6.36 17.38
N GLU A 106 8.82 -6.88 18.29
CA GLU A 106 9.82 -6.14 19.03
C GLU A 106 11.19 -6.69 18.68
N LYS A 107 12.13 -5.81 18.34
CA LYS A 107 13.51 -6.18 18.04
C LYS A 107 14.51 -5.35 18.83
N ALA A 108 15.56 -5.99 19.34
CA ALA A 108 16.70 -5.29 19.91
C ALA A 108 17.51 -4.63 18.79
N GLY A 109 17.75 -3.32 18.91
CA GLY A 109 18.62 -2.58 18.00
C GLY A 109 20.10 -2.81 18.29
N ARG A 110 20.95 -2.78 17.25
CA ARG A 110 22.40 -2.98 17.42
C ARG A 110 23.10 -1.85 18.22
N ARG A 111 22.57 -0.64 18.20
CA ARG A 111 23.21 0.55 18.76
C ARG A 111 22.41 1.26 19.86
N SER A 112 21.14 1.05 19.95
CA SER A 112 20.30 1.73 20.94
C SER A 112 18.93 1.07 21.08
N GLY A 113 18.70 0.49 22.24
CA GLY A 113 17.36 0.14 22.68
C GLY A 113 16.56 -0.81 21.80
N THR A 114 15.29 -0.86 22.08
CA THR A 114 14.33 -1.72 21.42
C THR A 114 13.60 -0.97 20.31
N MET A 115 13.31 -1.67 19.22
CA MET A 115 12.49 -1.14 18.13
C MET A 115 11.15 -1.88 18.09
N ASP A 116 10.08 -1.14 17.85
CA ASP A 116 8.80 -1.70 17.49
C ASP A 116 8.68 -1.79 15.97
N ILE A 117 8.23 -2.94 15.47
CA ILE A 117 8.05 -3.19 14.05
C ILE A 117 6.60 -3.56 13.82
N VAL A 118 5.91 -2.77 13.02
CA VAL A 118 4.49 -2.99 12.69
C VAL A 118 4.38 -3.23 11.19
N THR A 119 3.78 -4.35 10.80
CA THR A 119 3.55 -4.70 9.41
C THR A 119 2.08 -4.57 9.08
N PHE A 120 1.78 -3.81 8.03
CA PHE A 120 0.45 -3.68 7.45
C PHE A 120 0.36 -4.44 6.15
N GLU A 121 -0.78 -5.07 5.90
CA GLU A 121 -1.08 -5.73 4.64
C GLU A 121 -2.33 -5.13 4.00
N THR A 122 -2.25 -4.91 2.69
CA THR A 122 -3.36 -4.45 1.86
C THR A 122 -3.47 -5.38 0.67
N VAL A 123 -4.63 -6.01 0.50
CA VAL A 123 -4.93 -6.83 -0.67
C VAL A 123 -5.89 -6.06 -1.56
N LEU A 124 -5.47 -5.74 -2.77
CA LEU A 124 -6.31 -5.13 -3.79
C LEU A 124 -7.05 -6.21 -4.54
N ARG A 125 -8.39 -6.13 -4.56
CA ARG A 125 -9.26 -7.09 -5.25
C ARG A 125 -10.08 -6.38 -6.32
N ASP A 126 -10.32 -7.08 -7.43
CA ASP A 126 -11.18 -6.57 -8.49
C ASP A 126 -12.68 -6.78 -8.17
N ALA A 127 -13.54 -6.41 -9.13
CA ALA A 127 -15.00 -6.47 -8.96
C ALA A 127 -15.54 -7.88 -8.75
N VAL A 128 -14.81 -8.92 -9.16
CA VAL A 128 -15.20 -10.33 -8.94
C VAL A 128 -14.51 -10.93 -7.73
N GLY A 129 -13.74 -10.14 -6.97
CA GLY A 129 -13.09 -10.58 -5.74
C GLY A 129 -11.72 -11.22 -5.92
N GLU A 130 -11.17 -11.26 -7.14
CA GLU A 130 -9.84 -11.80 -7.38
C GLU A 130 -8.75 -10.82 -6.97
N LYS A 131 -7.65 -11.36 -6.44
CA LYS A 131 -6.48 -10.56 -6.05
C LYS A 131 -5.81 -9.94 -7.26
N VAL A 132 -5.55 -8.65 -7.20
CA VAL A 132 -4.80 -7.90 -8.21
C VAL A 132 -3.39 -7.61 -7.72
N GLN A 133 -3.26 -7.13 -6.50
CA GLN A 133 -1.98 -6.88 -5.82
C GLN A 133 -2.09 -7.20 -4.35
N THR A 134 -1.00 -7.64 -3.75
CA THR A 134 -0.83 -7.73 -2.30
C THR A 134 0.33 -6.84 -1.90
N ILE A 135 0.11 -5.93 -0.97
CA ILE A 135 1.08 -4.94 -0.53
C ILE A 135 1.35 -5.13 0.96
N ARG A 136 2.61 -5.28 1.32
CA ARG A 136 3.03 -5.32 2.74
C ARG A 136 3.98 -4.17 3.00
N GLN A 137 3.68 -3.40 4.05
CA GLN A 137 4.50 -2.29 4.49
C GLN A 137 4.92 -2.50 5.93
N THR A 138 6.20 -2.37 6.18
CA THR A 138 6.77 -2.51 7.52
C THR A 138 7.27 -1.16 8.01
N PHE A 139 6.75 -0.74 9.14
CA PHE A 139 7.12 0.51 9.81
C PHE A 139 7.91 0.20 11.07
N VAL A 140 8.92 1.03 11.35
CA VAL A 140 9.84 0.84 12.47
C VAL A 140 9.85 2.09 13.33
N ALA A 141 9.63 1.92 14.63
CA ALA A 141 9.81 2.99 15.62
C ALA A 141 10.88 2.60 16.63
N ARG A 142 11.78 3.55 16.92
CA ARG A 142 12.72 3.41 18.04
C ARG A 142 12.05 3.86 19.33
N ARG A 143 12.31 3.14 20.39
CA ARG A 143 11.95 3.58 21.75
C ARG A 143 13.05 4.40 22.39
#